data_52e1253de0f69ede0a961de313059638
#
_entry.id   52e1253de0f69ede0a961de313059638
#
_cell.length_a   1.000
_cell.length_b   1.000
_cell.length_c   1.000
_cell.angle_alpha   90.00
_cell.angle_beta   90.00
_cell.angle_gamma   90.00
#
_symmetry.space_group_name_H-M   'P 1'
#
loop_
_entity.id
_entity.type
_entity.pdbx_description
1 polymer ?
#
loop_
_entity_poly.entity_id
_entity_poly.type
_entity_poly.pdbx_seq_one_letter_code
_entity_poly.pdbx_strand_id
1 'polypeptide(L)'
;MSKDLVETLKSRLDIVEVLSGYMTLKRAGRNYKGLCPFHNEKTPSFMVSPDRQVFHCFGCGAGGDVLTFVMKYESLGFSEAVQSLADRAGLDPGDFAPAQKGGRERAHDRKGLLAVIREAADFYARNLERSPAAGYLEKRMVNAESIRKFGLGYAPAGWGALSAHLKGKGFDEDLIAASGICRKNRSGGLYDMLRDRVIFPIREADGRTIAFGGRIMAGQAVQTLADQSVVDAGHGEASQATQPKYLNTADSPVFKKGETLYGLDLARDALRKKGYLMLCEGYLDVIICHQYGFDNAVAPLGTAFGASHLRRLKRLTNRVVFVFDGDQAGLSAAGRAVGLALEHDFRVKAALLPPGADPDSLLREKGPLAFRKILGASLTPVGFVLRTTKAKVDAVKEAIGLLHRVPDAVAREEFIRELSESARISEAALREEFGRQGRGKKVMAGGGGGGADFRYNEQALLLSVFVNMPGKREKIIEDTNGLEGVDEPVIRGLMSRLREPEDGPGRSFSDEEQSLLARVSIRPGFSPEEADRTIEGCVRKLRLRAVEKKIGEAGGDLQRLAALYREKEEIKGGGRTYGKGI
;
A
#
# COMPACT_ATOMS: atom_id res chain seq x y z
N MET A 1 20.74 -10.17 4.74
CA MET A 1 21.29 -10.99 3.64
C MET A 1 22.78 -11.06 3.81
N SER A 2 23.36 -12.24 3.63
CA SER A 2 24.78 -12.50 3.88
C SER A 2 25.64 -11.81 2.81
N LYS A 3 26.76 -11.24 3.23
CA LYS A 3 27.76 -10.65 2.36
C LYS A 3 28.32 -11.69 1.40
N ASP A 4 28.41 -12.93 1.86
CA ASP A 4 28.91 -14.10 1.12
C ASP A 4 28.00 -14.47 -0.08
N LEU A 5 26.68 -14.33 0.03
CA LEU A 5 25.77 -14.57 -1.09
C LEU A 5 25.99 -13.55 -2.21
N VAL A 6 26.16 -12.28 -1.86
CA VAL A 6 26.38 -11.20 -2.83
C VAL A 6 27.73 -11.40 -3.56
N GLU A 7 28.75 -11.79 -2.85
CA GLU A 7 30.06 -12.08 -3.43
C GLU A 7 30.02 -13.33 -4.32
N THR A 8 29.33 -14.39 -3.88
CA THR A 8 29.13 -15.60 -4.68
C THR A 8 28.32 -15.32 -5.95
N LEU A 9 27.28 -14.50 -5.86
CA LEU A 9 26.50 -14.08 -7.04
C LEU A 9 27.36 -13.32 -8.05
N LYS A 10 28.15 -12.35 -7.57
CA LYS A 10 29.06 -11.57 -8.40
C LYS A 10 30.15 -12.42 -9.07
N SER A 11 30.57 -13.50 -8.43
CA SER A 11 31.58 -14.41 -8.98
C SER A 11 31.04 -15.41 -9.99
N ARG A 12 29.74 -15.74 -9.92
CA ARG A 12 29.09 -16.73 -10.80
C ARG A 12 28.35 -16.12 -11.99
N LEU A 13 28.01 -14.84 -11.93
CA LEU A 13 27.24 -14.16 -12.97
C LEU A 13 28.17 -13.26 -13.81
N ASP A 14 28.23 -13.53 -15.11
CA ASP A 14 28.85 -12.60 -16.04
C ASP A 14 27.89 -11.45 -16.39
N ILE A 15 28.37 -10.21 -16.19
CA ILE A 15 27.53 -9.01 -16.40
C ILE A 15 27.07 -8.90 -17.86
N VAL A 16 27.87 -9.31 -18.84
CA VAL A 16 27.51 -9.22 -20.26
C VAL A 16 26.40 -10.21 -20.56
N GLU A 17 26.49 -11.44 -20.03
CA GLU A 17 25.47 -12.47 -20.19
C GLU A 17 24.14 -12.01 -19.57
N VAL A 18 24.15 -11.54 -18.33
CA VAL A 18 22.96 -11.08 -17.65
C VAL A 18 22.33 -9.89 -18.39
N LEU A 19 23.13 -8.88 -18.75
CA LEU A 19 22.62 -7.68 -19.41
C LEU A 19 22.14 -7.96 -20.84
N SER A 20 22.72 -8.94 -21.53
CA SER A 20 22.27 -9.36 -22.87
C SER A 20 20.85 -9.94 -22.86
N GLY A 21 20.39 -10.47 -21.72
CA GLY A 21 19.00 -10.87 -21.53
C GLY A 21 18.00 -9.70 -21.45
N TYR A 22 18.48 -8.48 -21.26
CA TYR A 22 17.64 -7.28 -21.13
C TYR A 22 17.77 -6.31 -22.31
N MET A 23 18.93 -6.28 -22.99
CA MET A 23 19.22 -5.32 -24.03
C MET A 23 20.22 -5.86 -25.06
N THR A 24 20.20 -5.30 -26.26
CA THR A 24 21.17 -5.67 -27.29
C THR A 24 22.52 -5.01 -27.01
N LEU A 25 23.54 -5.81 -26.77
CA LEU A 25 24.92 -5.38 -26.60
C LEU A 25 25.76 -5.74 -27.85
N LYS A 26 26.55 -4.78 -28.34
CA LYS A 26 27.50 -4.96 -29.43
C LYS A 26 28.93 -4.81 -28.91
N ARG A 27 29.83 -5.68 -29.34
CA ARG A 27 31.24 -5.60 -28.95
C ARG A 27 31.89 -4.29 -29.43
N ALA A 28 32.65 -3.65 -28.58
CA ALA A 28 33.38 -2.40 -28.85
C ALA A 28 34.78 -2.48 -28.22
N GLY A 29 35.72 -3.08 -28.93
CA GLY A 29 37.04 -3.42 -28.42
C GLY A 29 37.01 -4.48 -27.32
N ARG A 30 37.52 -4.18 -26.12
CA ARG A 30 37.45 -5.05 -24.92
C ARG A 30 36.10 -4.95 -24.20
N ASN A 31 35.31 -3.93 -24.49
CA ASN A 31 34.03 -3.66 -23.84
C ASN A 31 32.86 -3.99 -24.76
N TYR A 32 31.64 -3.87 -24.21
CA TYR A 32 30.39 -3.92 -24.97
C TYR A 32 29.66 -2.59 -24.89
N LYS A 33 28.90 -2.23 -25.93
CA LYS A 33 28.09 -1.02 -25.96
C LYS A 33 26.66 -1.29 -26.44
N GLY A 34 25.72 -0.50 -25.95
CA GLY A 34 24.30 -0.56 -26.34
C GLY A 34 23.61 0.77 -26.13
N LEU A 35 22.34 0.83 -26.54
CA LEU A 35 21.47 1.95 -26.17
C LEU A 35 21.09 1.84 -24.70
N CYS A 36 21.17 2.93 -23.96
CA CYS A 36 20.88 2.93 -22.53
C CYS A 36 19.41 2.63 -22.25
N PRO A 37 19.09 1.67 -21.36
CA PRO A 37 17.71 1.39 -21.01
C PRO A 37 17.13 2.38 -19.96
N PHE A 38 17.96 3.28 -19.42
CA PHE A 38 17.58 4.20 -18.35
C PHE A 38 17.25 5.62 -18.83
N HIS A 39 17.57 5.96 -20.09
CA HIS A 39 17.18 7.22 -20.73
C HIS A 39 17.02 7.02 -22.24
N ASN A 40 16.31 7.93 -22.87
CA ASN A 40 16.06 7.84 -24.32
C ASN A 40 17.22 8.44 -25.11
N GLU A 41 17.85 7.62 -25.96
CA GLU A 41 18.97 8.04 -26.82
C GLU A 41 18.92 7.34 -28.19
N LYS A 42 19.52 7.99 -29.20
CA LYS A 42 19.65 7.42 -30.56
C LYS A 42 21.05 6.85 -30.83
N THR A 43 22.04 7.31 -30.09
CA THR A 43 23.44 6.86 -30.21
C THR A 43 23.85 6.10 -28.98
N PRO A 44 24.44 4.88 -29.11
CA PRO A 44 24.81 4.07 -27.95
C PRO A 44 25.83 4.77 -27.05
N SER A 45 25.46 5.04 -25.80
CA SER A 45 26.33 5.60 -24.77
C SER A 45 26.52 4.69 -23.55
N PHE A 46 25.82 3.56 -23.51
CA PHE A 46 25.90 2.57 -22.45
C PHE A 46 27.05 1.60 -22.71
N MET A 47 28.02 1.55 -21.80
CA MET A 47 29.22 0.70 -21.89
C MET A 47 29.20 -0.35 -20.79
N VAL A 48 29.62 -1.57 -21.12
CA VAL A 48 29.77 -2.70 -20.20
C VAL A 48 31.21 -3.20 -20.28
N SER A 49 31.87 -3.27 -19.15
CA SER A 49 33.24 -3.81 -19.03
C SER A 49 33.20 -5.23 -18.44
N PRO A 50 33.45 -6.28 -19.25
CA PRO A 50 33.49 -7.64 -18.75
C PRO A 50 34.66 -7.86 -17.78
N ASP A 51 35.81 -7.22 -18.00
CA ASP A 51 36.98 -7.38 -17.13
C ASP A 51 36.76 -6.83 -15.71
N ARG A 52 35.97 -5.78 -15.60
CA ARG A 52 35.65 -5.12 -14.32
C ARG A 52 34.28 -5.50 -13.75
N GLN A 53 33.47 -6.24 -14.51
CA GLN A 53 32.10 -6.61 -14.15
C GLN A 53 31.21 -5.41 -13.77
N VAL A 54 31.36 -4.29 -14.54
CA VAL A 54 30.57 -3.05 -14.32
C VAL A 54 30.03 -2.50 -15.63
N PHE A 55 28.97 -1.71 -15.51
CA PHE A 55 28.45 -0.89 -16.60
C PHE A 55 28.54 0.60 -16.25
N HIS A 56 28.59 1.45 -17.27
CA HIS A 56 28.47 2.89 -17.14
C HIS A 56 27.84 3.49 -18.39
N CYS A 57 26.86 4.37 -18.19
CA CYS A 57 26.25 5.15 -19.28
C CYS A 57 26.83 6.55 -19.30
N PHE A 58 27.50 6.94 -20.39
CA PHE A 58 28.07 8.27 -20.54
C PHE A 58 27.02 9.35 -20.86
N GLY A 59 25.77 8.96 -21.20
CA GLY A 59 24.67 9.88 -21.45
C GLY A 59 23.96 10.35 -20.17
N CYS A 60 23.61 9.43 -19.27
CA CYS A 60 22.84 9.75 -18.06
C CYS A 60 23.60 9.50 -16.75
N GLY A 61 24.88 9.06 -16.81
CA GLY A 61 25.69 8.79 -15.62
C GLY A 61 25.29 7.52 -14.84
N ALA A 62 24.31 6.73 -15.29
CA ALA A 62 23.95 5.49 -14.63
C ALA A 62 25.11 4.49 -14.71
N GLY A 63 25.52 3.94 -13.56
CA GLY A 63 26.62 2.99 -13.49
C GLY A 63 26.51 2.07 -12.27
N GLY A 64 27.27 0.98 -12.30
CA GLY A 64 27.32 -0.01 -11.23
C GLY A 64 27.66 -1.41 -11.73
N ASP A 65 27.42 -2.40 -10.88
CA ASP A 65 27.59 -3.82 -11.15
C ASP A 65 26.27 -4.47 -11.64
N VAL A 66 26.28 -5.78 -11.83
CA VAL A 66 25.11 -6.57 -12.26
C VAL A 66 23.91 -6.39 -11.31
N LEU A 67 24.16 -6.31 -10.01
CA LEU A 67 23.12 -6.13 -9.01
C LEU A 67 22.48 -4.74 -9.13
N THR A 68 23.30 -3.71 -9.25
CA THR A 68 22.87 -2.32 -9.47
C THR A 68 22.07 -2.17 -10.76
N PHE A 69 22.47 -2.90 -11.82
CA PHE A 69 21.72 -2.90 -13.07
C PHE A 69 20.32 -3.50 -12.88
N VAL A 70 20.22 -4.71 -12.30
CA VAL A 70 18.92 -5.38 -12.08
C VAL A 70 18.04 -4.57 -11.15
N MET A 71 18.58 -4.01 -10.06
CA MET A 71 17.84 -3.09 -9.17
C MET A 71 17.24 -1.92 -9.93
N LYS A 72 18.01 -1.27 -10.80
CA LYS A 72 17.55 -0.11 -11.59
C LYS A 72 16.62 -0.52 -12.73
N TYR A 73 16.95 -1.59 -13.45
CA TYR A 73 16.20 -2.02 -14.62
C TYR A 73 14.86 -2.63 -14.24
N GLU A 74 14.83 -3.49 -13.23
CA GLU A 74 13.63 -4.14 -12.74
C GLU A 74 12.93 -3.34 -11.63
N SER A 75 13.53 -2.22 -11.20
CA SER A 75 13.03 -1.38 -10.11
C SER A 75 12.81 -2.18 -8.82
N LEU A 76 13.74 -3.09 -8.53
CA LEU A 76 13.72 -3.95 -7.36
C LEU A 76 14.50 -3.33 -6.20
N GLY A 77 14.10 -3.67 -4.96
CA GLY A 77 14.94 -3.45 -3.79
C GLY A 77 16.15 -4.38 -3.81
N PHE A 78 17.16 -4.07 -2.96
CA PHE A 78 18.39 -4.86 -2.89
C PHE A 78 18.12 -6.36 -2.66
N SER A 79 17.25 -6.70 -1.70
CA SER A 79 16.91 -8.10 -1.39
C SER A 79 16.20 -8.81 -2.52
N GLU A 80 15.32 -8.11 -3.23
CA GLU A 80 14.57 -8.64 -4.37
C GLU A 80 15.50 -8.88 -5.57
N ALA A 81 16.44 -7.97 -5.84
CA ALA A 81 17.42 -8.11 -6.89
C ALA A 81 18.39 -9.26 -6.63
N VAL A 82 18.85 -9.41 -5.37
CA VAL A 82 19.69 -10.56 -4.98
C VAL A 82 18.93 -11.88 -5.18
N GLN A 83 17.65 -11.93 -4.79
CA GLN A 83 16.82 -13.12 -5.01
C GLN A 83 16.66 -13.44 -6.50
N SER A 84 16.31 -12.44 -7.32
CA SER A 84 16.16 -12.59 -8.78
C SER A 84 17.44 -13.11 -9.46
N LEU A 85 18.59 -12.60 -9.05
CA LEU A 85 19.88 -13.03 -9.56
C LEU A 85 20.29 -14.41 -9.03
N ALA A 86 19.96 -14.75 -7.79
CA ALA A 86 20.20 -16.06 -7.21
C ALA A 86 19.39 -17.14 -7.94
N ASP A 87 18.11 -16.87 -8.22
CA ASP A 87 17.25 -17.77 -9.00
C ASP A 87 17.83 -18.03 -10.41
N ARG A 88 18.39 -16.99 -11.07
CA ARG A 88 19.08 -17.12 -12.37
C ARG A 88 20.39 -17.90 -12.31
N ALA A 89 21.13 -17.73 -11.21
CA ALA A 89 22.40 -18.43 -10.99
C ALA A 89 22.21 -19.87 -10.48
N GLY A 90 20.97 -20.30 -10.22
CA GLY A 90 20.67 -21.61 -9.62
C GLY A 90 21.16 -21.72 -8.17
N LEU A 91 21.31 -20.59 -7.47
CA LEU A 91 21.72 -20.52 -6.07
C LEU A 91 20.50 -20.40 -5.16
N ASP A 92 20.49 -21.15 -4.07
CA ASP A 92 19.50 -20.96 -3.01
C ASP A 92 20.02 -19.91 -2.03
N PRO A 93 19.36 -18.73 -1.91
CA PRO A 93 19.76 -17.70 -0.94
C PRO A 93 19.72 -18.18 0.52
N GLY A 94 18.96 -19.26 0.80
CA GLY A 94 18.91 -19.91 2.10
C GLY A 94 20.24 -20.54 2.52
N ASP A 95 21.05 -20.99 1.57
CA ASP A 95 22.36 -21.60 1.86
C ASP A 95 23.39 -20.60 2.42
N PHE A 96 23.16 -19.30 2.22
CA PHE A 96 24.03 -18.20 2.65
C PHE A 96 23.46 -17.39 3.82
N ALA A 97 22.31 -17.79 4.37
CA ALA A 97 21.75 -17.13 5.55
C ALA A 97 22.61 -17.48 6.79
N PRO A 98 23.01 -16.49 7.63
CA PRO A 98 23.63 -16.80 8.91
C PRO A 98 22.67 -17.71 9.69
N ALA A 99 23.21 -18.71 10.40
CA ALA A 99 22.48 -19.79 11.06
C ALA A 99 21.55 -19.30 12.19
N GLN A 100 20.62 -18.44 11.87
CA GLN A 100 19.43 -18.19 12.68
C GLN A 100 18.42 -19.29 12.34
N LYS A 101 18.07 -20.12 13.34
CA LYS A 101 17.18 -21.28 13.24
C LYS A 101 15.82 -21.08 12.57
N GLY A 102 15.50 -19.88 12.04
CA GLY A 102 14.26 -19.58 11.32
C GLY A 102 14.45 -19.13 9.86
N GLY A 103 15.67 -18.99 9.35
CA GLY A 103 15.94 -18.48 8.00
C GLY A 103 15.81 -19.55 6.90
N ARG A 104 16.29 -20.75 7.17
CA ARG A 104 16.19 -21.90 6.23
C ARG A 104 14.76 -22.39 6.09
N GLU A 105 14.01 -22.49 7.19
CA GLU A 105 12.58 -22.85 7.15
C GLU A 105 11.78 -21.85 6.33
N ARG A 106 12.00 -20.53 6.50
CA ARG A 106 11.28 -19.49 5.76
C ARG A 106 11.58 -19.46 4.26
N ALA A 107 12.80 -19.79 3.84
CA ALA A 107 13.17 -19.84 2.42
C ALA A 107 12.60 -21.08 1.71
N HIS A 108 12.63 -22.24 2.40
CA HIS A 108 11.96 -23.45 1.92
C HIS A 108 10.45 -23.26 1.82
N ASP A 109 9.83 -22.60 2.82
CA ASP A 109 8.41 -22.28 2.83
C ASP A 109 8.01 -21.40 1.64
N ARG A 110 8.79 -20.35 1.33
CA ARG A 110 8.47 -19.45 0.19
C ARG A 110 8.48 -20.19 -1.16
N LYS A 111 9.48 -21.04 -1.41
CA LYS A 111 9.58 -21.81 -2.65
C LYS A 111 8.44 -22.82 -2.77
N GLY A 112 8.13 -23.51 -1.68
CA GLY A 112 7.00 -24.43 -1.60
C GLY A 112 5.66 -23.72 -1.83
N LEU A 113 5.44 -22.58 -1.19
CA LEU A 113 4.23 -21.77 -1.38
C LEU A 113 4.03 -21.33 -2.84
N LEU A 114 5.09 -20.86 -3.48
CA LEU A 114 5.04 -20.46 -4.90
C LEU A 114 4.79 -21.66 -5.82
N ALA A 115 5.30 -22.85 -5.50
CA ALA A 115 5.02 -24.06 -6.26
C ALA A 115 3.55 -24.48 -6.15
N VAL A 116 2.96 -24.43 -4.94
CA VAL A 116 1.53 -24.66 -4.71
C VAL A 116 0.67 -23.68 -5.51
N ILE A 117 0.99 -22.37 -5.43
CA ILE A 117 0.24 -21.32 -6.12
C ILE A 117 0.36 -21.46 -7.65
N ARG A 118 1.53 -21.83 -8.15
CA ARG A 118 1.73 -22.10 -9.59
C ARG A 118 0.85 -23.26 -10.07
N GLU A 119 0.85 -24.40 -9.35
CA GLU A 119 0.01 -25.55 -9.72
C GLU A 119 -1.49 -25.19 -9.62
N ALA A 120 -1.88 -24.35 -8.66
CA ALA A 120 -3.24 -23.83 -8.57
C ALA A 120 -3.60 -22.94 -9.79
N ALA A 121 -2.66 -22.10 -10.26
CA ALA A 121 -2.88 -21.28 -11.46
C ALA A 121 -3.11 -22.15 -12.68
N ASP A 122 -2.29 -23.19 -12.87
CA ASP A 122 -2.41 -24.15 -13.97
C ASP A 122 -3.73 -24.93 -13.86
N PHE A 123 -4.14 -25.32 -12.65
CA PHE A 123 -5.44 -25.97 -12.40
C PHE A 123 -6.59 -25.07 -12.82
N TYR A 124 -6.63 -23.83 -12.38
CA TYR A 124 -7.71 -22.89 -12.72
C TYR A 124 -7.74 -22.58 -14.23
N ALA A 125 -6.61 -22.40 -14.86
CA ALA A 125 -6.50 -22.16 -16.30
C ALA A 125 -7.09 -23.32 -17.12
N ARG A 126 -6.75 -24.58 -16.76
CA ARG A 126 -7.29 -25.78 -17.43
C ARG A 126 -8.80 -25.92 -17.28
N ASN A 127 -9.39 -25.41 -16.17
CA ASN A 127 -10.82 -25.49 -15.94
C ASN A 127 -11.62 -24.38 -16.64
N LEU A 128 -10.97 -23.39 -17.28
CA LEU A 128 -11.68 -22.24 -17.87
C LEU A 128 -12.50 -22.62 -19.11
N GLU A 129 -11.90 -23.35 -20.06
CA GLU A 129 -12.43 -23.50 -21.43
C GLU A 129 -13.84 -24.09 -21.48
N ARG A 130 -14.13 -25.06 -20.61
CA ARG A 130 -15.44 -25.75 -20.54
C ARG A 130 -16.31 -25.28 -19.36
N SER A 131 -16.07 -24.08 -18.88
CA SER A 131 -16.75 -23.55 -17.70
C SER A 131 -17.74 -22.44 -18.05
N PRO A 132 -18.68 -22.14 -17.14
CA PRO A 132 -19.54 -20.95 -17.28
C PRO A 132 -18.76 -19.64 -17.35
N ALA A 133 -17.53 -19.62 -16.82
CA ALA A 133 -16.64 -18.46 -16.84
C ALA A 133 -16.19 -18.08 -18.25
N ALA A 134 -16.03 -19.06 -19.17
CA ALA A 134 -15.70 -18.79 -20.56
C ALA A 134 -16.78 -17.92 -21.23
N GLY A 135 -18.05 -18.32 -21.12
CA GLY A 135 -19.18 -17.54 -21.65
C GLY A 135 -19.35 -16.18 -20.96
N TYR A 136 -19.00 -16.06 -19.67
CA TYR A 136 -18.97 -14.79 -18.99
C TYR A 136 -17.89 -13.84 -19.57
N LEU A 137 -16.66 -14.34 -19.79
CA LEU A 137 -15.58 -13.56 -20.36
C LEU A 137 -15.86 -13.15 -21.82
N GLU A 138 -16.49 -14.04 -22.60
CA GLU A 138 -16.95 -13.74 -23.95
C GLU A 138 -17.99 -12.60 -23.97
N LYS A 139 -19.01 -12.66 -23.11
CA LYS A 139 -19.99 -11.56 -22.93
C LYS A 139 -19.34 -10.24 -22.51
N ARG A 140 -18.22 -10.30 -21.80
CA ARG A 140 -17.39 -9.16 -21.43
C ARG A 140 -16.40 -8.76 -22.53
N MET A 141 -16.43 -9.41 -23.69
CA MET A 141 -15.56 -9.15 -24.83
C MET A 141 -14.06 -9.27 -24.49
N VAL A 142 -13.72 -10.12 -23.51
CA VAL A 142 -12.32 -10.45 -23.21
C VAL A 142 -11.85 -11.48 -24.21
N ASN A 143 -10.88 -11.11 -25.06
CA ASN A 143 -10.40 -11.96 -26.13
C ASN A 143 -9.43 -13.06 -25.62
N ALA A 144 -9.19 -14.07 -26.46
CA ALA A 144 -8.33 -15.21 -26.11
C ALA A 144 -6.86 -14.80 -25.80
N GLU A 145 -6.36 -13.74 -26.43
CA GLU A 145 -5.03 -13.20 -26.15
C GLU A 145 -4.95 -12.64 -24.73
N SER A 146 -5.93 -11.83 -24.33
CA SER A 146 -6.02 -11.29 -22.96
C SER A 146 -6.20 -12.40 -21.93
N ILE A 147 -7.02 -13.42 -22.21
CA ILE A 147 -7.19 -14.59 -21.34
C ILE A 147 -5.84 -15.26 -21.07
N ARG A 148 -5.06 -15.52 -22.12
CA ARG A 148 -3.70 -16.13 -21.99
C ARG A 148 -2.72 -15.18 -21.31
N LYS A 149 -2.69 -13.90 -21.71
CA LYS A 149 -1.76 -12.89 -21.19
C LYS A 149 -1.92 -12.71 -19.67
N PHE A 150 -3.16 -12.66 -19.19
CA PHE A 150 -3.47 -12.52 -17.77
C PHE A 150 -3.55 -13.87 -17.03
N GLY A 151 -3.59 -14.99 -17.75
CA GLY A 151 -3.68 -16.34 -17.20
C GLY A 151 -5.03 -16.60 -16.52
N LEU A 152 -6.11 -16.06 -17.07
CA LEU A 152 -7.44 -16.18 -16.46
C LEU A 152 -7.86 -17.64 -16.34
N GLY A 153 -8.64 -17.95 -15.32
CA GLY A 153 -9.08 -19.30 -15.01
C GLY A 153 -10.49 -19.37 -14.42
N TYR A 154 -10.85 -20.57 -14.01
CA TYR A 154 -12.10 -20.85 -13.33
C TYR A 154 -11.88 -21.74 -12.11
N ALA A 155 -12.44 -21.35 -10.99
CA ALA A 155 -12.54 -22.17 -9.79
C ALA A 155 -13.83 -22.97 -9.84
N PRO A 156 -13.79 -24.33 -9.90
CA PRO A 156 -14.98 -25.17 -9.87
C PRO A 156 -15.85 -24.94 -8.62
N ALA A 157 -17.14 -25.26 -8.71
CA ALA A 157 -18.11 -25.04 -7.62
C ALA A 157 -17.87 -25.91 -6.39
N GLY A 158 -17.12 -27.01 -6.51
CA GLY A 158 -16.86 -27.95 -5.42
C GLY A 158 -16.00 -27.36 -4.29
N TRP A 159 -16.26 -27.84 -3.06
CA TRP A 159 -15.57 -27.39 -1.85
C TRP A 159 -14.11 -27.84 -1.75
N GLY A 160 -13.71 -28.87 -2.48
CA GLY A 160 -12.40 -29.50 -2.38
C GLY A 160 -11.75 -29.83 -3.71
N ALA A 161 -12.18 -29.22 -4.80
CA ALA A 161 -11.68 -29.55 -6.14
C ALA A 161 -10.19 -29.20 -6.30
N LEU A 162 -9.77 -28.01 -5.86
CA LEU A 162 -8.38 -27.58 -5.89
C LEU A 162 -7.55 -28.31 -4.83
N SER A 163 -8.06 -28.40 -3.58
CA SER A 163 -7.32 -29.05 -2.48
C SER A 163 -7.07 -30.52 -2.77
N ALA A 164 -8.06 -31.26 -3.33
CA ALA A 164 -7.86 -32.64 -3.77
C ALA A 164 -6.81 -32.76 -4.90
N HIS A 165 -6.85 -31.85 -5.89
CA HIS A 165 -5.86 -31.79 -6.95
C HIS A 165 -4.44 -31.57 -6.41
N LEU A 166 -4.26 -30.60 -5.50
CA LEU A 166 -2.95 -30.29 -4.93
C LEU A 166 -2.41 -31.44 -4.07
N LYS A 167 -3.27 -32.09 -3.27
CA LYS A 167 -2.91 -33.31 -2.51
C LYS A 167 -2.51 -34.45 -3.43
N GLY A 168 -3.25 -34.63 -4.54
CA GLY A 168 -2.91 -35.60 -5.57
C GLY A 168 -1.57 -35.34 -6.29
N LYS A 169 -1.07 -34.09 -6.24
CA LYS A 169 0.25 -33.69 -6.71
C LYS A 169 1.36 -33.83 -5.65
N GLY A 170 1.01 -34.29 -4.45
CA GLY A 170 1.96 -34.53 -3.36
C GLY A 170 2.31 -33.30 -2.53
N PHE A 171 1.55 -32.19 -2.63
CA PHE A 171 1.75 -31.05 -1.75
C PHE A 171 1.22 -31.33 -0.32
N ASP A 172 1.97 -30.89 0.66
CA ASP A 172 1.61 -30.99 2.07
C ASP A 172 0.40 -30.09 2.42
N GLU A 173 -0.48 -30.56 3.30
CA GLU A 173 -1.71 -29.85 3.68
C GLU A 173 -1.43 -28.53 4.43
N ASP A 174 -0.39 -28.47 5.26
CA ASP A 174 -0.01 -27.25 5.97
C ASP A 174 0.54 -26.22 4.98
N LEU A 175 1.30 -26.65 4.00
CA LEU A 175 1.81 -25.80 2.93
C LEU A 175 0.67 -25.25 2.06
N ILE A 176 -0.31 -26.11 1.71
CA ILE A 176 -1.50 -25.67 0.95
C ILE A 176 -2.29 -24.63 1.76
N ALA A 177 -2.53 -24.87 3.05
CA ALA A 177 -3.22 -23.92 3.92
C ALA A 177 -2.47 -22.59 4.08
N ALA A 178 -1.14 -22.65 4.26
CA ALA A 178 -0.28 -21.48 4.39
C ALA A 178 -0.23 -20.60 3.13
N SER A 179 -0.51 -21.17 1.95
CA SER A 179 -0.60 -20.42 0.69
C SER A 179 -1.80 -19.45 0.62
N GLY A 180 -2.81 -19.61 1.50
CA GLY A 180 -4.01 -18.78 1.56
C GLY A 180 -5.06 -19.10 0.49
N ILE A 181 -4.83 -20.10 -0.38
CA ILE A 181 -5.80 -20.52 -1.42
C ILE A 181 -6.81 -21.56 -0.93
N CYS A 182 -6.44 -22.32 0.09
CA CYS A 182 -7.31 -23.23 0.83
C CYS A 182 -7.25 -22.92 2.33
N ARG A 183 -8.26 -23.38 3.09
CA ARG A 183 -8.30 -23.25 4.54
C ARG A 183 -8.60 -24.59 5.20
N LYS A 184 -8.16 -24.77 6.44
CA LYS A 184 -8.56 -25.91 7.27
C LYS A 184 -9.92 -25.63 7.92
N ASN A 185 -10.83 -26.60 7.87
CA ASN A 185 -12.06 -26.60 8.63
C ASN A 185 -11.82 -27.08 10.09
N ARG A 186 -12.84 -27.07 10.94
CA ARG A 186 -12.73 -27.50 12.35
C ARG A 186 -12.33 -28.98 12.52
N SER A 187 -12.63 -29.83 11.55
CA SER A 187 -12.24 -31.26 11.54
C SER A 187 -10.85 -31.50 10.95
N GLY A 188 -10.11 -30.45 10.58
CA GLY A 188 -8.77 -30.52 10.01
C GLY A 188 -8.71 -30.72 8.50
N GLY A 189 -9.83 -30.95 7.82
CA GLY A 189 -9.87 -31.09 6.36
C GLY A 189 -9.70 -29.75 5.64
N LEU A 190 -9.09 -29.78 4.43
CA LEU A 190 -8.94 -28.59 3.59
C LEU A 190 -10.20 -28.30 2.78
N TYR A 191 -10.52 -27.02 2.60
CA TYR A 191 -11.53 -26.54 1.65
C TYR A 191 -11.02 -25.37 0.83
N ASP A 192 -11.54 -25.24 -0.39
CA ASP A 192 -11.12 -24.24 -1.36
C ASP A 192 -11.72 -22.87 -1.02
N MET A 193 -10.91 -21.80 -1.00
CA MET A 193 -11.38 -20.45 -0.71
C MET A 193 -12.18 -19.85 -1.87
N LEU A 194 -11.79 -20.14 -3.09
CA LEU A 194 -12.45 -19.65 -4.29
C LEU A 194 -13.23 -20.79 -4.93
N ARG A 195 -14.53 -20.61 -5.11
CA ARG A 195 -15.44 -21.61 -5.68
C ARG A 195 -16.43 -20.93 -6.60
N ASP A 196 -16.73 -21.54 -7.75
CA ASP A 196 -17.64 -21.04 -8.76
C ASP A 196 -17.37 -19.58 -9.16
N ARG A 197 -16.10 -19.28 -9.44
CA ARG A 197 -15.63 -17.92 -9.74
C ARG A 197 -14.70 -17.89 -10.95
N VAL A 198 -14.82 -16.81 -11.73
CA VAL A 198 -13.75 -16.40 -12.65
C VAL A 198 -12.52 -16.05 -11.83
N ILE A 199 -11.36 -16.60 -12.20
CA ILE A 199 -10.11 -16.41 -11.48
C ILE A 199 -9.20 -15.45 -12.22
N PHE A 200 -8.64 -14.51 -11.47
CA PHE A 200 -7.67 -13.51 -11.87
C PHE A 200 -6.36 -13.77 -11.12
N PRO A 201 -5.34 -14.38 -11.74
CA PRO A 201 -4.05 -14.56 -11.10
C PRO A 201 -3.41 -13.19 -10.78
N ILE A 202 -2.99 -13.03 -9.54
CA ILE A 202 -2.28 -11.85 -9.05
C ILE A 202 -0.81 -12.18 -9.08
N ARG A 203 -0.02 -11.33 -9.78
CA ARG A 203 1.40 -11.58 -9.99
C ARG A 203 2.28 -10.55 -9.31
N GLU A 204 3.45 -11.00 -8.91
CA GLU A 204 4.54 -10.13 -8.50
C GLU A 204 5.13 -9.41 -9.71
N ALA A 205 5.96 -8.38 -9.50
CA ALA A 205 6.56 -7.61 -10.59
C ALA A 205 7.45 -8.42 -11.55
N ASP A 206 7.89 -9.60 -11.14
CA ASP A 206 8.66 -10.56 -11.97
C ASP A 206 7.78 -11.55 -12.77
N GLY A 207 6.46 -11.42 -12.68
CA GLY A 207 5.48 -12.24 -13.39
C GLY A 207 5.08 -13.54 -12.67
N ARG A 208 5.67 -13.89 -11.52
CA ARG A 208 5.26 -15.06 -10.73
C ARG A 208 3.89 -14.84 -10.09
N THR A 209 3.00 -15.81 -10.22
CA THR A 209 1.71 -15.78 -9.53
C THR A 209 1.93 -15.95 -8.02
N ILE A 210 1.33 -15.07 -7.22
CA ILE A 210 1.47 -15.04 -5.75
C ILE A 210 0.12 -15.14 -5.02
N ALA A 211 -0.99 -14.94 -5.74
CA ALA A 211 -2.35 -14.96 -5.19
C ALA A 211 -3.39 -15.00 -6.31
N PHE A 212 -4.66 -15.04 -5.93
CA PHE A 212 -5.79 -15.01 -6.86
C PHE A 212 -6.90 -14.07 -6.39
N GLY A 213 -7.51 -13.36 -7.34
CA GLY A 213 -8.81 -12.76 -7.20
C GLY A 213 -9.87 -13.66 -7.82
N GLY A 214 -11.05 -13.72 -7.24
CA GLY A 214 -12.16 -14.50 -7.75
C GLY A 214 -13.43 -13.65 -7.85
N ARG A 215 -14.08 -13.58 -9.03
CA ARG A 215 -15.33 -12.88 -9.25
C ARG A 215 -16.48 -13.86 -9.46
N ILE A 216 -17.57 -13.69 -8.69
CA ILE A 216 -18.80 -14.45 -8.88
C ILE A 216 -19.46 -14.04 -10.21
N MET A 217 -20.05 -15.00 -10.93
CA MET A 217 -20.77 -14.72 -12.17
C MET A 217 -22.19 -14.23 -11.90
N ALA A 218 -22.67 -13.29 -12.72
CA ALA A 218 -24.04 -12.78 -12.60
C ALA A 218 -25.05 -13.90 -12.92
N GLY A 219 -26.05 -14.06 -12.06
CA GLY A 219 -27.10 -15.10 -12.16
C GLY A 219 -27.02 -16.18 -11.07
N GLN A 220 -25.91 -16.27 -10.31
CA GLN A 220 -25.73 -17.25 -9.24
C GLN A 220 -25.72 -16.61 -7.83
N ALA A 221 -26.10 -15.36 -7.72
CA ALA A 221 -26.05 -14.60 -6.47
C ALA A 221 -26.98 -15.10 -5.36
N VAL A 222 -27.77 -16.14 -5.57
CA VAL A 222 -28.72 -16.69 -4.58
C VAL A 222 -28.84 -18.20 -4.73
N GLN A 223 -27.75 -18.95 -4.73
CA GLN A 223 -27.84 -20.29 -4.18
C GLN A 223 -27.29 -20.21 -2.76
N THR A 224 -28.24 -20.06 -1.90
CA THR A 224 -28.20 -20.05 -0.45
C THR A 224 -27.16 -20.98 0.12
N LEU A 225 -26.47 -20.48 1.11
CA LEU A 225 -25.87 -21.16 2.25
C LEU A 225 -26.84 -22.13 2.98
N ALA A 226 -27.75 -22.79 2.28
CA ALA A 226 -28.60 -23.86 2.84
C ALA A 226 -27.76 -25.10 3.22
N ASP A 227 -26.49 -25.20 2.76
CA ASP A 227 -25.55 -26.27 3.12
C ASP A 227 -24.50 -25.81 4.16
N GLN A 228 -24.65 -24.63 4.76
CA GLN A 228 -23.87 -24.22 5.92
C GLN A 228 -24.31 -24.86 7.24
N SER A 229 -25.23 -25.82 7.20
CA SER A 229 -25.61 -26.61 8.40
C SER A 229 -24.50 -27.51 8.96
N VAL A 230 -23.27 -27.43 8.43
CA VAL A 230 -22.11 -28.17 8.96
C VAL A 230 -21.08 -27.27 9.65
N VAL A 231 -21.24 -25.95 9.67
CA VAL A 231 -20.21 -25.03 10.20
C VAL A 231 -20.77 -23.94 11.10
N ASP A 232 -21.71 -24.17 11.97
CA ASP A 232 -21.92 -23.45 13.24
C ASP A 232 -23.34 -23.74 13.81
N ALA A 233 -23.47 -24.80 14.56
CA ALA A 233 -24.52 -24.95 15.55
C ALA A 233 -24.11 -24.14 16.80
N GLY A 234 -24.42 -22.85 16.77
CA GLY A 234 -24.15 -21.98 17.92
C GLY A 234 -24.62 -20.54 17.69
N HIS A 235 -25.91 -20.31 17.99
CA HIS A 235 -26.55 -19.01 18.26
C HIS A 235 -26.83 -18.06 17.09
N GLY A 236 -28.13 -17.90 16.80
CA GLY A 236 -28.77 -16.68 16.29
C GLY A 236 -28.94 -16.64 14.77
N GLU A 237 -30.20 -16.50 14.36
CA GLU A 237 -30.76 -16.10 13.05
C GLU A 237 -29.79 -16.01 11.85
N ALA A 238 -29.90 -16.96 10.93
CA ALA A 238 -29.17 -16.98 9.67
C ALA A 238 -29.53 -15.72 8.82
N SER A 239 -28.77 -14.66 9.00
CA SER A 239 -28.79 -13.55 8.04
C SER A 239 -28.27 -14.08 6.70
N GLN A 240 -29.02 -13.90 5.62
CA GLN A 240 -28.65 -14.20 4.23
C GLN A 240 -27.43 -13.32 3.85
N ALA A 241 -26.24 -13.73 4.23
CA ALA A 241 -25.01 -13.05 3.86
C ALA A 241 -24.75 -13.31 2.36
N THR A 242 -25.08 -12.31 1.54
CA THR A 242 -24.74 -12.31 0.10
C THR A 242 -23.24 -12.45 -0.07
N GLN A 243 -22.80 -13.44 -0.85
CA GLN A 243 -21.38 -13.62 -1.14
C GLN A 243 -20.81 -12.36 -1.83
N PRO A 244 -19.59 -11.89 -1.45
CA PRO A 244 -19.02 -10.71 -2.08
C PRO A 244 -18.75 -10.94 -3.56
N LYS A 245 -19.09 -9.93 -4.38
CA LYS A 245 -18.89 -9.95 -5.86
C LYS A 245 -17.46 -10.31 -6.23
N TYR A 246 -16.47 -9.76 -5.51
CA TYR A 246 -15.06 -10.10 -5.62
C TYR A 246 -14.53 -10.62 -4.28
N LEU A 247 -13.75 -11.68 -4.33
CA LEU A 247 -13.06 -12.27 -3.19
C LEU A 247 -11.61 -12.54 -3.59
N ASN A 248 -10.66 -12.08 -2.80
CA ASN A 248 -9.25 -12.35 -2.98
C ASN A 248 -8.79 -13.42 -1.98
N THR A 249 -7.76 -14.17 -2.33
CA THR A 249 -7.07 -15.05 -1.38
C THR A 249 -6.56 -14.23 -0.18
N ALA A 250 -6.41 -14.89 0.95
CA ALA A 250 -5.93 -14.25 2.17
C ALA A 250 -4.47 -13.79 2.00
N ASP A 251 -4.06 -12.81 2.82
CA ASP A 251 -2.65 -12.47 2.94
C ASP A 251 -1.84 -13.71 3.35
N SER A 252 -0.66 -13.85 2.78
CA SER A 252 0.24 -14.98 3.00
C SER A 252 1.70 -14.48 3.09
N PRO A 253 2.67 -15.35 3.42
CA PRO A 253 4.08 -14.97 3.41
C PRO A 253 4.58 -14.44 2.06
N VAL A 254 3.88 -14.77 0.96
CA VAL A 254 4.23 -14.34 -0.41
C VAL A 254 3.31 -13.27 -0.97
N PHE A 255 2.21 -12.92 -0.30
CA PHE A 255 1.21 -11.99 -0.81
C PHE A 255 0.69 -11.04 0.25
N LYS A 256 0.67 -9.74 -0.06
CA LYS A 256 0.08 -8.66 0.75
C LYS A 256 -0.82 -7.80 -0.12
N LYS A 257 -2.14 -7.82 0.14
CA LYS A 257 -3.14 -7.04 -0.64
C LYS A 257 -2.84 -5.55 -0.68
N GLY A 258 -2.46 -4.97 0.47
CA GLY A 258 -2.21 -3.54 0.60
C GLY A 258 -0.93 -3.05 -0.08
N GLU A 259 -0.12 -3.96 -0.65
CA GLU A 259 1.15 -3.62 -1.29
C GLU A 259 1.18 -4.01 -2.77
N THR A 260 0.24 -4.84 -3.22
CA THR A 260 0.24 -5.44 -4.56
C THR A 260 -0.75 -4.73 -5.47
N LEU A 261 -0.34 -4.47 -6.71
CA LEU A 261 -1.19 -3.92 -7.77
C LEU A 261 -1.37 -4.95 -8.88
N TYR A 262 -2.62 -5.15 -9.32
CA TYR A 262 -2.96 -6.04 -10.43
C TYR A 262 -2.44 -5.50 -11.76
N GLY A 263 -1.82 -6.36 -12.56
CA GLY A 263 -1.32 -6.02 -13.88
C GLY A 263 0.00 -5.24 -13.89
N LEU A 264 0.64 -5.02 -12.72
CA LEU A 264 1.89 -4.26 -12.64
C LEU A 264 3.05 -4.96 -13.37
N ASP A 265 3.11 -6.29 -13.32
CA ASP A 265 4.06 -7.12 -14.08
C ASP A 265 3.98 -6.84 -15.58
N LEU A 266 2.76 -6.80 -16.12
CA LEU A 266 2.49 -6.56 -17.54
C LEU A 266 2.63 -5.09 -17.95
N ALA A 267 2.46 -4.17 -17.00
CA ALA A 267 2.49 -2.73 -17.25
C ALA A 267 3.92 -2.14 -17.29
N ARG A 268 4.94 -2.83 -16.79
CA ARG A 268 6.30 -2.29 -16.58
C ARG A 268 6.93 -1.71 -17.85
N ASP A 269 6.87 -2.42 -18.96
CA ASP A 269 7.48 -1.98 -20.21
C ASP A 269 6.76 -0.78 -20.82
N ALA A 270 5.41 -0.79 -20.75
CA ALA A 270 4.61 0.33 -21.18
C ALA A 270 4.84 1.56 -20.31
N LEU A 271 4.98 1.35 -19.00
CA LEU A 271 5.29 2.39 -18.04
C LEU A 271 6.63 3.08 -18.33
N ARG A 272 7.67 2.32 -18.67
CA ARG A 272 8.96 2.88 -19.09
C ARG A 272 8.85 3.69 -20.38
N LYS A 273 8.07 3.21 -21.35
CA LYS A 273 7.89 3.88 -22.65
C LYS A 273 7.03 5.12 -22.55
N LYS A 274 5.92 5.04 -21.82
CA LYS A 274 4.92 6.14 -21.70
C LYS A 274 5.26 7.13 -20.58
N GLY A 275 6.04 6.73 -19.58
CA GLY A 275 6.49 7.55 -18.45
C GLY A 275 5.42 7.87 -17.42
N TYR A 276 4.22 7.25 -17.49
CA TYR A 276 3.15 7.41 -16.51
C TYR A 276 2.34 6.13 -16.34
N LEU A 277 1.76 5.97 -15.16
CA LEU A 277 0.88 4.87 -14.80
C LEU A 277 -0.58 5.30 -14.92
N MET A 278 -1.45 4.40 -15.37
CA MET A 278 -2.90 4.52 -15.24
C MET A 278 -3.37 3.66 -14.05
N LEU A 279 -4.10 4.25 -13.12
CA LEU A 279 -4.69 3.54 -11.99
C LEU A 279 -6.21 3.46 -12.18
N CYS A 280 -6.72 2.24 -12.40
CA CYS A 280 -8.13 1.89 -12.48
C CYS A 280 -8.62 1.27 -11.16
N GLU A 281 -9.92 0.93 -11.06
CA GLU A 281 -10.50 0.37 -9.84
C GLU A 281 -10.46 -1.15 -9.79
N GLY A 282 -10.62 -1.85 -10.93
CA GLY A 282 -10.86 -3.29 -10.95
C GLY A 282 -10.05 -4.11 -11.95
N TYR A 283 -10.14 -5.42 -11.81
CA TYR A 283 -9.45 -6.40 -12.65
C TYR A 283 -9.83 -6.29 -14.13
N LEU A 284 -11.14 -6.19 -14.42
CA LEU A 284 -11.64 -6.14 -15.79
C LEU A 284 -11.25 -4.83 -16.47
N ASP A 285 -11.25 -3.71 -15.75
CA ASP A 285 -10.80 -2.42 -16.28
C ASP A 285 -9.36 -2.52 -16.78
N VAL A 286 -8.47 -3.12 -15.97
CA VAL A 286 -7.08 -3.34 -16.35
C VAL A 286 -6.97 -4.24 -17.59
N ILE A 287 -7.68 -5.38 -17.59
CA ILE A 287 -7.62 -6.34 -18.69
C ILE A 287 -8.09 -5.69 -20.00
N ILE A 288 -9.21 -5.00 -19.96
CA ILE A 288 -9.78 -4.34 -21.14
C ILE A 288 -8.92 -3.14 -21.57
N CYS A 289 -8.39 -2.36 -20.64
CA CYS A 289 -7.40 -1.32 -20.97
C CYS A 289 -6.20 -1.92 -21.74
N HIS A 290 -5.59 -3.00 -21.24
CA HIS A 290 -4.48 -3.67 -21.91
C HIS A 290 -4.90 -4.21 -23.29
N GLN A 291 -6.08 -4.80 -23.41
CA GLN A 291 -6.61 -5.33 -24.67
C GLN A 291 -6.71 -4.27 -25.76
N TYR A 292 -7.05 -3.02 -25.37
CA TYR A 292 -7.17 -1.87 -26.28
C TYR A 292 -5.89 -1.03 -26.39
N GLY A 293 -4.73 -1.54 -25.90
CA GLY A 293 -3.42 -0.89 -26.05
C GLY A 293 -3.09 0.16 -24.98
N PHE A 294 -3.85 0.19 -23.86
CA PHE A 294 -3.55 0.99 -22.67
C PHE A 294 -2.86 0.11 -21.63
N ASP A 295 -1.73 -0.46 -22.02
CA ASP A 295 -0.95 -1.47 -21.32
C ASP A 295 -0.15 -0.96 -20.10
N ASN A 296 -0.28 0.33 -19.76
CA ASN A 296 0.21 0.94 -18.52
C ASN A 296 -0.86 1.04 -17.42
N ALA A 297 -2.00 0.32 -17.56
CA ALA A 297 -3.07 0.26 -16.59
C ALA A 297 -2.78 -0.76 -15.49
N VAL A 298 -3.09 -0.40 -14.23
CA VAL A 298 -3.04 -1.26 -13.05
C VAL A 298 -4.22 -0.96 -12.14
N ALA A 299 -4.51 -1.84 -11.17
CA ALA A 299 -5.54 -1.60 -10.16
C ALA A 299 -5.14 -2.13 -8.79
N PRO A 300 -5.65 -1.56 -7.68
CA PRO A 300 -5.56 -2.16 -6.36
C PRO A 300 -6.45 -3.40 -6.26
N LEU A 301 -6.25 -4.20 -5.22
CA LEU A 301 -6.87 -5.53 -5.08
C LEU A 301 -8.10 -5.52 -4.16
N GLY A 302 -9.08 -4.68 -4.44
CA GLY A 302 -10.30 -4.58 -3.60
C GLY A 302 -10.02 -3.98 -2.21
N THR A 303 -8.91 -3.30 -2.06
CA THR A 303 -8.55 -2.43 -0.93
C THR A 303 -8.39 -1.02 -1.43
N ALA A 304 -8.58 -0.02 -0.55
CA ALA A 304 -8.31 1.36 -0.92
C ALA A 304 -6.85 1.52 -1.38
N PHE A 305 -6.64 2.32 -2.42
CA PHE A 305 -5.30 2.72 -2.83
C PHE A 305 -4.59 3.46 -1.71
N GLY A 306 -3.41 3.00 -1.30
CA GLY A 306 -2.74 3.44 -0.08
C GLY A 306 -1.26 3.79 -0.27
N ALA A 307 -0.64 4.32 0.79
CA ALA A 307 0.76 4.76 0.83
C ALA A 307 1.76 3.65 0.45
N SER A 308 1.46 2.39 0.76
CA SER A 308 2.33 1.25 0.39
C SER A 308 2.39 1.05 -1.12
N HIS A 309 1.25 1.20 -1.81
CA HIS A 309 1.22 1.18 -3.28
C HIS A 309 2.06 2.32 -3.87
N LEU A 310 1.94 3.54 -3.34
CA LEU A 310 2.72 4.70 -3.80
C LEU A 310 4.22 4.52 -3.57
N ARG A 311 4.64 4.01 -2.40
CA ARG A 311 6.06 3.70 -2.15
C ARG A 311 6.64 2.72 -3.17
N ARG A 312 5.86 1.70 -3.56
CA ARG A 312 6.26 0.74 -4.59
C ARG A 312 6.32 1.39 -5.98
N LEU A 313 5.31 2.19 -6.33
CA LEU A 313 5.24 2.90 -7.60
C LEU A 313 6.30 3.99 -7.76
N LYS A 314 6.73 4.66 -6.68
CA LYS A 314 7.75 5.71 -6.72
C LYS A 314 9.09 5.25 -7.33
N ARG A 315 9.39 3.95 -7.23
CA ARG A 315 10.57 3.34 -7.85
C ARG A 315 10.44 3.20 -9.37
N LEU A 316 9.21 3.20 -9.89
CA LEU A 316 8.90 3.00 -11.31
C LEU A 316 8.58 4.31 -12.01
N THR A 317 7.79 5.17 -11.38
CA THR A 317 7.36 6.47 -11.90
C THR A 317 6.90 7.36 -10.75
N ASN A 318 6.94 8.68 -11.00
CA ASN A 318 6.27 9.69 -10.18
C ASN A 318 5.06 10.31 -10.86
N ARG A 319 4.58 9.72 -11.98
CA ARG A 319 3.43 10.23 -12.74
C ARG A 319 2.30 9.22 -12.73
N VAL A 320 1.12 9.64 -12.29
CA VAL A 320 -0.08 8.79 -12.25
C VAL A 320 -1.29 9.51 -12.83
N VAL A 321 -2.08 8.78 -13.61
CA VAL A 321 -3.40 9.20 -14.08
C VAL A 321 -4.42 8.28 -13.42
N PHE A 322 -5.26 8.83 -12.56
CA PHE A 322 -6.39 8.11 -11.97
C PHE A 322 -7.53 8.04 -12.99
N VAL A 323 -8.06 6.86 -13.21
CA VAL A 323 -9.17 6.58 -14.14
C VAL A 323 -10.18 5.73 -13.38
N PHE A 324 -11.01 6.40 -12.60
CA PHE A 324 -12.00 5.78 -11.74
C PHE A 324 -13.40 5.89 -12.33
N ASP A 325 -14.33 5.12 -11.78
CA ASP A 325 -15.70 5.04 -12.25
C ASP A 325 -16.37 6.42 -12.21
N GLY A 326 -17.25 6.69 -13.17
CA GLY A 326 -17.98 7.96 -13.31
C GLY A 326 -19.13 8.13 -12.33
N ASP A 327 -19.15 7.40 -11.23
CA ASP A 327 -20.15 7.51 -10.16
C ASP A 327 -19.60 8.31 -8.94
N GLN A 328 -20.47 8.57 -7.96
CA GLN A 328 -20.09 9.35 -6.77
C GLN A 328 -19.04 8.62 -5.90
N ALA A 329 -19.05 7.29 -5.88
CA ALA A 329 -18.11 6.49 -5.11
C ALA A 329 -16.72 6.56 -5.74
N GLY A 330 -16.62 6.41 -7.08
CA GLY A 330 -15.39 6.54 -7.86
C GLY A 330 -14.81 7.94 -7.77
N LEU A 331 -15.63 9.00 -7.89
CA LEU A 331 -15.16 10.40 -7.70
C LEU A 331 -14.58 10.63 -6.30
N SER A 332 -15.24 10.10 -5.26
CA SER A 332 -14.74 10.20 -3.88
C SER A 332 -13.44 9.42 -3.69
N ALA A 333 -13.33 8.23 -4.29
CA ALA A 333 -12.12 7.43 -4.28
C ALA A 333 -10.96 8.14 -5.01
N ALA A 334 -11.25 8.74 -6.18
CA ALA A 334 -10.30 9.56 -6.92
C ALA A 334 -9.77 10.74 -6.09
N GLY A 335 -10.65 11.48 -5.42
CA GLY A 335 -10.25 12.61 -4.56
C GLY A 335 -9.30 12.19 -3.43
N ARG A 336 -9.59 11.06 -2.76
CA ARG A 336 -8.70 10.50 -1.74
C ARG A 336 -7.35 10.08 -2.32
N ALA A 337 -7.36 9.40 -3.46
CA ALA A 337 -6.15 8.92 -4.14
C ALA A 337 -5.28 10.08 -4.65
N VAL A 338 -5.89 11.14 -5.21
CA VAL A 338 -5.21 12.37 -5.61
C VAL A 338 -4.49 13.00 -4.42
N GLY A 339 -5.19 13.21 -3.30
CA GLY A 339 -4.61 13.81 -2.11
C GLY A 339 -3.44 13.00 -1.55
N LEU A 340 -3.58 11.67 -1.49
CA LEU A 340 -2.53 10.78 -1.02
C LEU A 340 -1.30 10.77 -1.96
N ALA A 341 -1.52 10.79 -3.26
CA ALA A 341 -0.44 10.82 -4.24
C ALA A 341 0.36 12.15 -4.18
N LEU A 342 -0.31 13.27 -3.94
CA LEU A 342 0.35 14.57 -3.71
C LEU A 342 1.24 14.56 -2.47
N GLU A 343 0.81 13.94 -1.36
CA GLU A 343 1.63 13.77 -0.14
C GLU A 343 2.94 13.00 -0.39
N HIS A 344 2.91 12.11 -1.39
CA HIS A 344 4.06 11.30 -1.77
C HIS A 344 4.83 11.86 -2.97
N ASP A 345 4.62 13.12 -3.31
CA ASP A 345 5.30 13.84 -4.39
C ASP A 345 5.14 13.14 -5.74
N PHE A 346 3.90 12.80 -6.11
CA PHE A 346 3.53 12.35 -7.44
C PHE A 346 2.96 13.50 -8.26
N ARG A 347 3.26 13.50 -9.55
CA ARG A 347 2.56 14.31 -10.56
C ARG A 347 1.27 13.61 -10.93
N VAL A 348 0.15 14.22 -10.56
CA VAL A 348 -1.17 13.59 -10.61
C VAL A 348 -2.02 14.20 -11.69
N LYS A 349 -2.77 13.35 -12.41
CA LYS A 349 -3.93 13.74 -13.21
C LYS A 349 -5.10 12.83 -12.89
N ALA A 350 -6.33 13.30 -13.11
CA ALA A 350 -7.54 12.52 -12.98
C ALA A 350 -8.36 12.60 -14.27
N ALA A 351 -8.68 11.47 -14.86
CA ALA A 351 -9.59 11.37 -16.00
C ALA A 351 -11.02 11.19 -15.48
N LEU A 352 -11.90 12.11 -15.86
CA LEU A 352 -13.32 12.02 -15.52
C LEU A 352 -14.06 11.23 -16.60
N LEU A 353 -14.55 10.06 -16.23
CA LEU A 353 -15.42 9.27 -17.10
C LEU A 353 -16.85 9.85 -17.12
N PRO A 354 -17.63 9.58 -18.18
CA PRO A 354 -19.05 9.91 -18.20
C PRO A 354 -19.79 9.27 -17.01
N PRO A 355 -20.89 9.91 -16.52
CA PRO A 355 -21.68 9.35 -15.43
C PRO A 355 -22.09 7.90 -15.66
N GLY A 356 -21.80 7.02 -14.69
CA GLY A 356 -22.13 5.59 -14.75
C GLY A 356 -21.26 4.74 -15.67
N ALA A 357 -20.25 5.32 -16.32
CA ALA A 357 -19.28 4.58 -17.12
C ALA A 357 -18.07 4.16 -16.28
N ASP A 358 -17.54 2.98 -16.55
CA ASP A 358 -16.25 2.48 -16.12
C ASP A 358 -15.30 2.31 -17.31
N PRO A 359 -13.99 2.10 -17.12
CA PRO A 359 -13.05 1.91 -18.23
C PRO A 359 -13.44 0.73 -19.14
N ASP A 360 -13.95 -0.38 -18.56
CA ASP A 360 -14.40 -1.58 -19.29
C ASP A 360 -15.55 -1.23 -20.25
N SER A 361 -16.65 -0.67 -19.75
CA SER A 361 -17.81 -0.32 -20.56
C SER A 361 -17.48 0.73 -21.63
N LEU A 362 -16.75 1.76 -21.26
CA LEU A 362 -16.40 2.84 -22.19
C LEU A 362 -15.57 2.35 -23.38
N LEU A 363 -14.57 1.50 -23.12
CA LEU A 363 -13.73 0.94 -24.18
C LEU A 363 -14.49 0.00 -25.09
N ARG A 364 -15.38 -0.84 -24.53
CA ARG A 364 -16.21 -1.76 -25.31
C ARG A 364 -17.26 -1.04 -26.16
N GLU A 365 -17.89 0.00 -25.64
CA GLU A 365 -18.99 0.69 -26.30
C GLU A 365 -18.53 1.80 -27.25
N LYS A 366 -17.51 2.58 -26.85
CA LYS A 366 -17.06 3.77 -27.58
C LYS A 366 -15.67 3.65 -28.19
N GLY A 367 -14.96 2.59 -27.84
CA GLY A 367 -13.66 2.25 -28.41
C GLY A 367 -12.49 3.09 -27.91
N PRO A 368 -11.26 2.76 -28.37
CA PRO A 368 -10.02 3.34 -27.86
C PRO A 368 -9.83 4.82 -28.20
N LEU A 369 -10.43 5.33 -29.28
CA LEU A 369 -10.32 6.74 -29.65
C LEU A 369 -11.04 7.65 -28.65
N ALA A 370 -12.25 7.27 -28.22
CA ALA A 370 -13.00 8.00 -27.22
C ALA A 370 -12.28 8.01 -25.87
N PHE A 371 -11.73 6.86 -25.48
CA PHE A 371 -10.95 6.74 -24.25
C PHE A 371 -9.67 7.58 -24.26
N ARG A 372 -8.93 7.60 -25.40
CA ARG A 372 -7.76 8.48 -25.60
C ARG A 372 -8.11 9.96 -25.47
N LYS A 373 -9.26 10.38 -25.99
CA LYS A 373 -9.72 11.77 -25.86
C LYS A 373 -9.96 12.15 -24.40
N ILE A 374 -10.56 11.25 -23.62
CA ILE A 374 -10.77 11.48 -22.18
C ILE A 374 -9.44 11.51 -21.42
N LEU A 375 -8.52 10.60 -21.72
CA LEU A 375 -7.17 10.63 -21.11
C LEU A 375 -6.42 11.92 -21.47
N GLY A 376 -6.54 12.41 -22.72
CA GLY A 376 -5.95 13.67 -23.15
C GLY A 376 -6.54 14.89 -22.43
N ALA A 377 -7.81 14.81 -22.02
CA ALA A 377 -8.53 15.83 -21.26
C ALA A 377 -8.42 15.64 -19.73
N SER A 378 -7.52 14.75 -19.24
CA SER A 378 -7.33 14.52 -17.80
C SER A 378 -6.97 15.80 -17.07
N LEU A 379 -7.63 16.02 -15.96
CA LEU A 379 -7.56 17.21 -15.13
C LEU A 379 -6.37 17.15 -14.16
N THR A 380 -5.80 18.29 -13.87
CA THR A 380 -4.92 18.49 -12.72
C THR A 380 -5.70 18.33 -11.41
N PRO A 381 -5.05 18.20 -10.25
CA PRO A 381 -5.74 18.17 -8.95
C PRO A 381 -6.65 19.39 -8.74
N VAL A 382 -6.23 20.59 -9.14
CA VAL A 382 -7.04 21.81 -9.10
C VAL A 382 -8.27 21.68 -9.99
N GLY A 383 -8.05 21.35 -11.27
CA GLY A 383 -9.13 21.18 -12.24
C GLY A 383 -10.13 20.12 -11.83
N PHE A 384 -9.65 19.01 -11.21
CA PHE A 384 -10.50 17.94 -10.70
C PHE A 384 -11.44 18.46 -9.61
N VAL A 385 -10.92 19.12 -8.58
CA VAL A 385 -11.74 19.64 -7.48
C VAL A 385 -12.73 20.68 -7.96
N LEU A 386 -12.29 21.63 -8.80
CA LEU A 386 -13.15 22.67 -9.36
C LEU A 386 -14.28 22.10 -10.24
N ARG A 387 -14.08 20.93 -10.84
CA ARG A 387 -15.07 20.27 -11.70
C ARG A 387 -16.03 19.38 -10.94
N THR A 388 -15.59 18.77 -9.85
CA THR A 388 -16.38 17.77 -9.09
C THR A 388 -17.13 18.37 -7.91
N THR A 389 -16.68 19.51 -7.37
CA THR A 389 -17.32 20.18 -6.23
C THR A 389 -18.28 21.25 -6.72
N LYS A 390 -19.56 21.16 -6.33
CA LYS A 390 -20.65 22.01 -6.87
C LYS A 390 -20.50 23.49 -6.52
N ALA A 391 -20.19 23.81 -5.25
CA ALA A 391 -20.07 25.19 -4.80
C ALA A 391 -18.63 25.69 -4.99
N LYS A 392 -18.46 26.81 -5.69
CA LYS A 392 -17.15 27.40 -6.01
C LYS A 392 -16.29 27.66 -4.77
N VAL A 393 -16.87 28.18 -3.71
CA VAL A 393 -16.15 28.47 -2.44
C VAL A 393 -15.65 27.19 -1.79
N ASP A 394 -16.48 26.14 -1.77
CA ASP A 394 -16.10 24.85 -1.20
C ASP A 394 -15.02 24.16 -2.06
N ALA A 395 -15.12 24.24 -3.37
CA ALA A 395 -14.10 23.76 -4.29
C ALA A 395 -12.74 24.43 -4.06
N VAL A 396 -12.71 25.74 -3.84
CA VAL A 396 -11.48 26.48 -3.55
C VAL A 396 -10.92 26.06 -2.18
N LYS A 397 -11.75 25.91 -1.16
CA LYS A 397 -11.32 25.42 0.15
C LYS A 397 -10.77 24.00 0.12
N GLU A 398 -11.40 23.11 -0.66
CA GLU A 398 -10.95 21.76 -0.87
C GLU A 398 -9.61 21.73 -1.63
N ALA A 399 -9.45 22.53 -2.68
CA ALA A 399 -8.19 22.67 -3.41
C ALA A 399 -7.05 23.17 -2.51
N ILE A 400 -7.31 24.15 -1.62
CA ILE A 400 -6.36 24.61 -0.61
C ILE A 400 -6.05 23.46 0.38
N GLY A 401 -7.04 22.64 0.72
CA GLY A 401 -6.84 21.42 1.51
C GLY A 401 -5.86 20.42 0.85
N LEU A 402 -5.92 20.27 -0.47
CA LEU A 402 -4.95 19.49 -1.24
C LEU A 402 -3.56 20.15 -1.28
N LEU A 403 -3.51 21.48 -1.39
CA LEU A 403 -2.26 22.24 -1.39
C LEU A 403 -1.43 22.01 -0.11
N HIS A 404 -2.07 21.83 1.05
CA HIS A 404 -1.39 21.48 2.30
C HIS A 404 -0.70 20.10 2.25
N ARG A 405 -1.07 19.24 1.31
CA ARG A 405 -0.50 17.91 1.12
C ARG A 405 0.72 17.90 0.20
N VAL A 406 0.96 18.97 -0.56
CA VAL A 406 2.08 19.11 -1.48
C VAL A 406 3.35 19.43 -0.67
N PRO A 407 4.39 18.56 -0.64
CA PRO A 407 5.58 18.80 0.18
C PRO A 407 6.52 19.83 -0.44
N ASP A 408 6.62 19.89 -1.77
CA ASP A 408 7.52 20.77 -2.51
C ASP A 408 6.99 22.20 -2.58
N ALA A 409 7.85 23.19 -2.26
CA ALA A 409 7.46 24.59 -2.21
C ALA A 409 7.19 25.17 -3.60
N VAL A 410 7.98 24.77 -4.62
CA VAL A 410 7.81 25.26 -6.00
C VAL A 410 6.53 24.71 -6.60
N ALA A 411 6.25 23.40 -6.36
CA ALA A 411 4.99 22.78 -6.78
C ALA A 411 3.79 23.45 -6.11
N ARG A 412 3.90 23.89 -4.84
CA ARG A 412 2.83 24.67 -4.18
C ARG A 412 2.58 26.01 -4.86
N GLU A 413 3.63 26.69 -5.30
CA GLU A 413 3.50 27.97 -6.04
C GLU A 413 2.78 27.76 -7.40
N GLU A 414 3.16 26.72 -8.14
CA GLU A 414 2.47 26.37 -9.38
C GLU A 414 0.98 26.05 -9.14
N PHE A 415 0.69 25.33 -8.06
CA PHE A 415 -0.69 24.98 -7.67
C PHE A 415 -1.51 26.22 -7.31
N ILE A 416 -0.95 27.18 -6.55
CA ILE A 416 -1.62 28.45 -6.21
C ILE A 416 -1.90 29.26 -7.48
N ARG A 417 -0.95 29.36 -8.40
CA ARG A 417 -1.13 30.06 -9.67
C ARG A 417 -2.26 29.45 -10.49
N GLU A 418 -2.23 28.12 -10.67
CA GLU A 418 -3.26 27.41 -11.40
C GLU A 418 -4.65 27.62 -10.76
N LEU A 419 -4.74 27.55 -9.43
CA LEU A 419 -5.98 27.77 -8.68
C LEU A 419 -6.48 29.22 -8.84
N SER A 420 -5.57 30.22 -8.80
CA SER A 420 -5.88 31.62 -9.00
C SER A 420 -6.50 31.88 -10.38
N GLU A 421 -5.86 31.37 -11.43
CA GLU A 421 -6.31 31.51 -12.81
C GLU A 421 -7.66 30.79 -13.04
N SER A 422 -7.77 29.54 -12.61
CA SER A 422 -8.94 28.69 -12.84
C SER A 422 -10.16 29.14 -12.03
N ALA A 423 -9.95 29.57 -10.78
CA ALA A 423 -11.03 30.06 -9.91
C ALA A 423 -11.30 31.56 -10.06
N ARG A 424 -10.44 32.32 -10.74
CA ARG A 424 -10.48 33.79 -10.82
C ARG A 424 -10.53 34.44 -9.43
N ILE A 425 -9.58 34.07 -8.58
CA ILE A 425 -9.37 34.59 -7.22
C ILE A 425 -7.92 35.02 -7.13
N SER A 426 -7.63 36.17 -6.52
CA SER A 426 -6.26 36.64 -6.39
C SER A 426 -5.39 35.68 -5.58
N GLU A 427 -4.12 35.52 -5.97
CA GLU A 427 -3.16 34.69 -5.23
C GLU A 427 -3.02 35.15 -3.77
N ALA A 428 -3.12 36.47 -3.51
CA ALA A 428 -3.06 37.03 -2.17
C ALA A 428 -4.17 36.44 -1.27
N ALA A 429 -5.43 36.41 -1.76
CA ALA A 429 -6.56 35.83 -1.03
C ALA A 429 -6.40 34.30 -0.82
N LEU A 430 -5.85 33.60 -1.83
CA LEU A 430 -5.58 32.16 -1.71
C LEU A 430 -4.48 31.86 -0.67
N ARG A 431 -3.42 32.69 -0.63
CA ARG A 431 -2.35 32.57 0.38
C ARG A 431 -2.83 32.89 1.79
N GLU A 432 -3.70 33.89 1.93
CA GLU A 432 -4.35 34.21 3.20
C GLU A 432 -5.19 33.04 3.70
N GLU A 433 -6.05 32.48 2.84
CA GLU A 433 -6.88 31.32 3.18
C GLU A 433 -6.03 30.06 3.46
N PHE A 434 -4.95 29.83 2.70
CA PHE A 434 -3.98 28.77 2.96
C PHE A 434 -3.34 28.93 4.35
N GLY A 435 -2.91 30.15 4.68
CA GLY A 435 -2.38 30.46 6.02
C GLY A 435 -3.44 30.26 7.12
N ARG A 436 -4.69 30.64 6.88
CA ARG A 436 -5.81 30.48 7.80
C ARG A 436 -6.14 29.01 8.07
N GLN A 437 -6.25 28.20 7.01
CA GLN A 437 -6.49 26.76 7.16
C GLN A 437 -5.31 26.04 7.83
N GLY A 438 -4.08 26.47 7.57
CA GLY A 438 -2.90 25.96 8.25
C GLY A 438 -2.89 26.27 9.75
N ARG A 439 -3.36 27.45 10.14
CA ARG A 439 -3.55 27.84 11.57
C ARG A 439 -4.74 27.11 12.18
N GLY A 440 -5.87 27.00 11.46
CA GLY A 440 -7.07 26.27 11.89
C GLY A 440 -6.82 24.77 12.10
N LYS A 441 -6.00 24.12 11.27
CA LYS A 441 -5.57 22.74 11.51
C LYS A 441 -4.71 22.57 12.77
N LYS A 442 -3.98 23.62 13.19
CA LYS A 442 -3.32 23.64 14.51
C LYS A 442 -4.29 23.82 15.69
N VAL A 443 -5.46 24.45 15.45
CA VAL A 443 -6.48 24.73 16.48
C VAL A 443 -7.62 23.71 16.45
N MET A 444 -7.97 23.14 15.29
CA MET A 444 -9.07 22.17 15.12
C MET A 444 -8.63 20.69 15.27
N ALA A 445 -7.46 20.41 15.81
CA ALA A 445 -7.09 19.09 16.29
C ALA A 445 -7.76 18.72 17.64
N GLY A 446 -8.80 19.46 18.01
CA GLY A 446 -9.64 19.20 19.16
C GLY A 446 -11.11 19.32 18.76
N GLY A 447 -11.74 18.22 18.31
CA GLY A 447 -13.19 18.15 18.21
C GLY A 447 -13.75 17.43 16.98
N GLY A 448 -14.12 16.16 17.12
CA GLY A 448 -15.31 15.56 16.53
C GLY A 448 -15.23 14.82 15.20
N GLY A 449 -15.15 13.49 15.26
CA GLY A 449 -16.02 12.60 14.47
C GLY A 449 -15.57 12.15 13.07
N GLY A 450 -15.16 10.89 12.94
CA GLY A 450 -15.27 10.12 11.70
C GLY A 450 -13.96 9.82 10.97
N GLY A 451 -13.35 8.63 11.22
CA GLY A 451 -12.39 8.01 10.29
C GLY A 451 -11.08 8.75 10.05
N ALA A 452 -10.56 9.50 11.01
CA ALA A 452 -9.35 10.29 10.89
C ALA A 452 -8.09 9.43 11.01
N ASP A 453 -7.18 9.68 10.09
CA ASP A 453 -5.76 9.34 10.15
C ASP A 453 -5.23 9.54 11.58
N PHE A 454 -4.99 8.44 12.31
CA PHE A 454 -4.52 8.45 13.68
C PHE A 454 -3.08 8.97 13.68
N ARG A 455 -2.91 10.28 13.75
CA ARG A 455 -1.60 10.87 14.03
C ARG A 455 -1.26 10.52 15.46
N TYR A 456 -0.13 9.86 15.64
CA TYR A 456 0.46 9.61 16.95
C TYR A 456 0.67 10.96 17.67
N ASN A 457 -0.35 11.39 18.42
CA ASN A 457 -0.19 12.50 19.35
C ASN A 457 0.60 12.00 20.57
N GLU A 458 0.95 12.90 21.48
CA GLU A 458 1.73 12.57 22.67
C GLU A 458 1.05 11.48 23.52
N GLN A 459 -0.28 11.46 23.57
CA GLN A 459 -1.06 10.51 24.36
C GLN A 459 -1.08 9.12 23.75
N ALA A 460 -1.19 9.02 22.42
CA ALA A 460 -1.05 7.76 21.70
C ALA A 460 0.38 7.20 21.79
N LEU A 461 1.36 8.08 21.85
CA LEU A 461 2.75 7.68 22.03
C LEU A 461 3.00 7.15 23.45
N LEU A 462 2.42 7.79 24.47
CA LEU A 462 2.43 7.25 25.84
C LEU A 462 1.70 5.92 25.93
N LEU A 463 0.55 5.74 25.27
CA LEU A 463 -0.15 4.48 25.21
C LEU A 463 0.72 3.39 24.52
N SER A 464 1.45 3.73 23.48
CA SER A 464 2.37 2.79 22.82
C SER A 464 3.48 2.31 23.77
N VAL A 465 4.08 3.20 24.57
CA VAL A 465 5.05 2.80 25.60
C VAL A 465 4.36 1.96 26.70
N PHE A 466 3.19 2.35 27.11
CA PHE A 466 2.40 1.68 28.15
C PHE A 466 2.05 0.22 27.78
N VAL A 467 1.72 -0.02 26.50
CA VAL A 467 1.39 -1.35 25.96
C VAL A 467 2.65 -2.20 25.78
N ASN A 468 3.69 -1.63 25.14
CA ASN A 468 4.86 -2.39 24.73
C ASN A 468 5.95 -2.53 25.81
N MET A 469 5.86 -1.75 26.90
CA MET A 469 6.82 -1.76 28.01
C MET A 469 6.11 -1.82 29.37
N PRO A 470 5.63 -3.00 29.80
CA PRO A 470 4.90 -3.17 31.05
C PRO A 470 5.63 -2.62 32.27
N GLY A 471 6.96 -2.75 32.32
CA GLY A 471 7.80 -2.22 33.42
C GLY A 471 7.86 -0.68 33.52
N LYS A 472 7.33 0.06 32.54
CA LYS A 472 7.26 1.53 32.55
C LYS A 472 5.86 2.07 32.90
N ARG A 473 4.88 1.22 33.12
CA ARG A 473 3.47 1.60 33.39
C ARG A 473 3.34 2.46 34.62
N GLU A 474 3.93 2.06 35.74
CA GLU A 474 3.87 2.80 37.01
C GLU A 474 4.47 4.20 36.85
N LYS A 475 5.62 4.33 36.19
CA LYS A 475 6.23 5.63 35.91
C LYS A 475 5.30 6.54 35.10
N ILE A 476 4.62 6.02 34.07
CA ILE A 476 3.67 6.80 33.28
C ILE A 476 2.49 7.27 34.13
N ILE A 477 1.97 6.38 35.00
CA ILE A 477 0.86 6.69 35.90
C ILE A 477 1.24 7.80 36.89
N GLU A 478 2.41 7.69 37.51
CA GLU A 478 2.96 8.70 38.42
C GLU A 478 3.18 10.04 37.73
N ASP A 479 3.87 10.04 36.59
CA ASP A 479 4.20 11.25 35.83
C ASP A 479 2.98 11.96 35.25
N THR A 480 1.86 11.24 35.03
CA THR A 480 0.57 11.79 34.56
C THR A 480 -0.46 12.01 35.67
N ASN A 481 -0.04 11.97 36.92
CA ASN A 481 -0.92 12.18 38.08
C ASN A 481 -2.12 11.20 38.08
N GLY A 482 -1.84 9.89 38.08
CA GLY A 482 -2.88 8.86 38.09
C GLY A 482 -3.68 8.76 36.77
N LEU A 483 -3.10 9.18 35.64
CA LEU A 483 -3.71 9.30 34.31
C LEU A 483 -4.65 10.51 34.13
N GLU A 484 -4.83 11.38 35.13
CA GLU A 484 -5.64 12.61 34.97
C GLU A 484 -5.04 13.56 33.91
N GLY A 485 -3.74 13.56 33.74
CA GLY A 485 -3.03 14.30 32.70
C GLY A 485 -3.22 13.78 31.27
N VAL A 486 -3.92 12.66 31.09
CA VAL A 486 -4.29 12.10 29.77
C VAL A 486 -5.69 12.57 29.42
N ASP A 487 -5.80 13.55 28.53
CA ASP A 487 -7.06 14.22 28.18
C ASP A 487 -8.00 13.33 27.33
N GLU A 488 -7.44 12.44 26.49
CA GLU A 488 -8.20 11.61 25.58
C GLU A 488 -8.91 10.46 26.33
N PRO A 489 -10.26 10.46 26.39
CA PRO A 489 -10.99 9.51 27.22
C PRO A 489 -10.77 8.05 26.84
N VAL A 490 -10.65 7.75 25.54
CA VAL A 490 -10.42 6.39 25.04
C VAL A 490 -9.04 5.89 25.46
N ILE A 491 -8.00 6.73 25.33
CA ILE A 491 -6.62 6.37 25.72
C ILE A 491 -6.52 6.18 27.24
N ARG A 492 -7.13 7.10 28.02
CA ARG A 492 -7.17 7.00 29.49
C ARG A 492 -7.89 5.74 29.95
N GLY A 493 -9.05 5.43 29.35
CA GLY A 493 -9.83 4.23 29.63
C GLY A 493 -9.06 2.96 29.31
N LEU A 494 -8.33 2.93 28.18
CA LEU A 494 -7.46 1.81 27.81
C LEU A 494 -6.31 1.62 28.79
N MET A 495 -5.59 2.69 29.15
CA MET A 495 -4.48 2.61 30.10
C MET A 495 -4.96 2.13 31.48
N SER A 496 -6.13 2.58 31.93
CA SER A 496 -6.73 2.15 33.19
C SER A 496 -7.04 0.66 33.19
N ARG A 497 -7.68 0.13 32.13
CA ARG A 497 -8.01 -1.30 32.01
C ARG A 497 -6.78 -2.20 31.78
N LEU A 498 -5.77 -1.70 31.10
CA LEU A 498 -4.50 -2.43 30.90
C LEU A 498 -3.67 -2.55 32.18
N ARG A 499 -4.03 -1.82 33.23
CA ARG A 499 -3.46 -1.93 34.58
C ARG A 499 -4.00 -3.16 35.31
N GLU A 500 -5.21 -3.62 34.99
CA GLU A 500 -5.82 -4.79 35.61
C GLU A 500 -5.15 -6.09 35.13
N PRO A 501 -5.14 -7.17 35.96
CA PRO A 501 -4.62 -8.48 35.56
C PRO A 501 -5.31 -9.04 34.30
N GLU A 502 -4.60 -9.88 33.56
CA GLU A 502 -5.09 -10.42 32.24
C GLU A 502 -6.41 -11.19 32.35
N ASP A 503 -6.67 -11.82 33.49
CA ASP A 503 -7.87 -12.62 33.76
C ASP A 503 -8.96 -11.85 34.55
N GLY A 504 -8.85 -10.54 34.66
CA GLY A 504 -9.78 -9.71 35.42
C GLY A 504 -11.13 -9.50 34.71
N PRO A 505 -12.28 -9.46 35.45
CA PRO A 505 -13.63 -9.37 34.87
C PRO A 505 -13.95 -8.05 34.13
N GLY A 506 -13.04 -7.07 34.13
CA GLY A 506 -13.21 -5.75 33.50
C GLY A 506 -12.48 -5.55 32.16
N ARG A 507 -11.83 -6.57 31.59
CA ARG A 507 -10.90 -6.43 30.46
C ARG A 507 -11.53 -6.63 29.06
N SER A 508 -12.83 -6.32 28.90
CA SER A 508 -13.43 -6.25 27.58
C SER A 508 -13.15 -4.89 26.92
N PHE A 509 -12.73 -4.91 25.66
CA PHE A 509 -12.42 -3.72 24.87
C PHE A 509 -13.46 -3.54 23.77
N SER A 510 -13.90 -2.31 23.51
CA SER A 510 -14.72 -1.96 22.37
C SER A 510 -13.95 -2.14 21.06
N ASP A 511 -14.66 -2.19 19.92
CA ASP A 511 -14.03 -2.30 18.59
C ASP A 511 -13.05 -1.14 18.31
N GLU A 512 -13.36 0.06 18.79
CA GLU A 512 -12.49 1.23 18.67
C GLU A 512 -11.21 1.06 19.50
N GLU A 513 -11.33 0.56 20.71
CA GLU A 513 -10.21 0.29 21.61
C GLU A 513 -9.34 -0.86 21.12
N GLN A 514 -9.92 -1.93 20.58
CA GLN A 514 -9.20 -3.02 19.94
C GLN A 514 -8.43 -2.54 18.72
N SER A 515 -9.05 -1.69 17.89
CA SER A 515 -8.40 -1.07 16.73
C SER A 515 -7.21 -0.19 17.16
N LEU A 516 -7.36 0.56 18.25
CA LEU A 516 -6.30 1.43 18.78
C LEU A 516 -5.16 0.59 19.37
N LEU A 517 -5.46 -0.44 20.16
CA LEU A 517 -4.47 -1.37 20.71
C LEU A 517 -3.67 -2.07 19.61
N ALA A 518 -4.33 -2.57 18.57
CA ALA A 518 -3.66 -3.19 17.42
C ALA A 518 -2.67 -2.22 16.75
N ARG A 519 -3.02 -0.95 16.61
CA ARG A 519 -2.16 0.08 16.00
C ARG A 519 -0.92 0.42 16.84
N VAL A 520 -1.06 0.53 18.15
CA VAL A 520 0.06 0.88 19.04
C VAL A 520 0.97 -0.31 19.33
N SER A 521 0.46 -1.54 19.25
CA SER A 521 1.24 -2.78 19.43
C SER A 521 2.16 -3.13 18.26
N ILE A 522 1.90 -2.59 17.06
CA ILE A 522 2.68 -2.85 15.83
C ILE A 522 4.02 -2.08 15.81
N ARG A 523 4.24 -1.15 16.73
CA ARG A 523 5.49 -0.38 16.78
C ARG A 523 6.67 -1.25 17.22
N PRO A 524 7.88 -1.11 16.60
CA PRO A 524 9.10 -1.77 17.11
C PRO A 524 9.33 -1.40 18.57
N GLY A 525 9.75 -2.36 19.38
CA GLY A 525 9.99 -2.15 20.80
C GLY A 525 10.93 -0.99 21.08
N PHE A 526 10.61 -0.19 22.10
CA PHE A 526 11.47 0.87 22.60
C PHE A 526 12.66 0.25 23.35
N SER A 527 13.86 0.85 23.22
CA SER A 527 14.90 0.62 24.23
C SER A 527 14.47 1.28 25.55
N PRO A 528 14.97 0.82 26.72
CA PRO A 528 14.64 1.43 28.00
C PRO A 528 14.88 2.94 28.06
N GLU A 529 15.99 3.42 27.44
CA GLU A 529 16.36 4.82 27.37
C GLU A 529 15.47 5.63 26.41
N GLU A 530 15.05 5.04 25.30
CA GLU A 530 14.08 5.65 24.37
C GLU A 530 12.71 5.79 25.01
N ALA A 531 12.27 4.79 25.79
CA ALA A 531 11.02 4.83 26.51
C ALA A 531 11.02 5.98 27.54
N ASP A 532 12.09 6.13 28.33
CA ASP A 532 12.19 7.21 29.32
C ASP A 532 12.16 8.59 28.67
N ARG A 533 12.95 8.81 27.60
CA ARG A 533 12.92 10.07 26.83
C ARG A 533 11.56 10.36 26.24
N THR A 534 10.86 9.32 25.76
CA THR A 534 9.52 9.45 25.19
C THR A 534 8.50 9.84 26.26
N ILE A 535 8.54 9.18 27.41
CA ILE A 535 7.67 9.51 28.56
C ILE A 535 7.89 10.96 28.99
N GLU A 536 9.11 11.35 29.28
CA GLU A 536 9.45 12.72 29.71
C GLU A 536 9.00 13.78 28.70
N GLY A 537 9.26 13.55 27.39
CA GLY A 537 8.87 14.44 26.32
C GLY A 537 7.35 14.60 26.19
N CYS A 538 6.61 13.50 26.29
CA CYS A 538 5.14 13.49 26.19
C CYS A 538 4.49 14.13 27.43
N VAL A 539 4.90 13.75 28.64
CA VAL A 539 4.38 14.30 29.89
C VAL A 539 4.62 15.80 29.98
N ARG A 540 5.81 16.27 29.61
CA ARG A 540 6.13 17.70 29.56
C ARG A 540 5.17 18.47 28.65
N LYS A 541 4.86 17.94 27.47
CA LYS A 541 3.92 18.56 26.53
C LYS A 541 2.48 18.56 27.06
N LEU A 542 2.05 17.49 27.72
CA LEU A 542 0.72 17.41 28.33
C LEU A 542 0.60 18.43 29.45
N ARG A 543 1.59 18.56 30.35
CA ARG A 543 1.61 19.57 31.42
C ARG A 543 1.59 21.00 30.86
N LEU A 544 2.35 21.28 29.80
CA LEU A 544 2.31 22.59 29.13
C LEU A 544 0.92 22.92 28.60
N ARG A 545 0.24 21.98 27.94
CA ARG A 545 -1.12 22.17 27.45
C ARG A 545 -2.11 22.43 28.59
N ALA A 546 -2.01 21.67 29.69
CA ALA A 546 -2.86 21.87 30.85
C ALA A 546 -2.71 23.27 31.46
N VAL A 547 -1.46 23.76 31.55
CA VAL A 547 -1.19 25.14 32.04
C VAL A 547 -1.70 26.19 31.04
N GLU A 548 -1.50 25.99 29.73
CA GLU A 548 -2.02 26.88 28.69
C GLU A 548 -3.55 26.98 28.71
N LYS A 549 -4.25 25.87 28.96
CA LYS A 549 -5.69 25.85 29.13
C LYS A 549 -6.13 26.66 30.37
N LYS A 550 -5.45 26.45 31.51
CA LYS A 550 -5.72 27.22 32.74
C LYS A 550 -5.46 28.71 32.55
N ILE A 551 -4.44 29.11 31.78
CA ILE A 551 -4.18 30.52 31.43
C ILE A 551 -5.34 31.08 30.62
N GLY A 552 -5.88 30.32 29.63
CA GLY A 552 -7.06 30.76 28.87
C GLY A 552 -8.33 30.90 29.68
N GLU A 553 -8.47 30.13 30.75
CA GLU A 553 -9.63 30.12 31.66
C GLU A 553 -9.50 31.13 32.84
N ALA A 554 -8.34 31.73 33.06
CA ALA A 554 -8.06 32.56 34.24
C ALA A 554 -8.71 33.96 34.23
N GLY A 555 -9.39 34.35 33.13
CA GLY A 555 -10.41 35.43 33.10
C GLY A 555 -10.00 36.79 33.65
N GLY A 556 -8.74 37.21 33.64
CA GLY A 556 -8.31 38.53 34.12
C GLY A 556 -7.79 38.58 35.56
N ASP A 557 -7.75 37.46 36.28
CA ASP A 557 -7.09 37.36 37.58
C ASP A 557 -5.55 37.42 37.44
N LEU A 558 -4.99 38.61 37.66
CA LEU A 558 -3.57 38.90 37.45
C LEU A 558 -2.64 38.06 38.36
N GLN A 559 -3.06 37.74 39.60
CA GLN A 559 -2.24 36.94 40.52
C GLN A 559 -2.18 35.47 40.04
N ARG A 560 -3.32 34.94 39.64
CA ARG A 560 -3.45 33.58 39.10
C ARG A 560 -2.69 33.44 37.76
N LEU A 561 -2.82 34.43 36.89
CA LEU A 561 -2.06 34.47 35.61
C LEU A 561 -0.55 34.49 35.84
N ALA A 562 -0.06 35.33 36.77
CA ALA A 562 1.37 35.40 37.09
C ALA A 562 1.92 34.07 37.64
N ALA A 563 1.13 33.33 38.41
CA ALA A 563 1.49 32.02 38.93
C ALA A 563 1.55 30.98 37.79
N LEU A 564 0.56 30.95 36.89
CA LEU A 564 0.50 30.05 35.76
C LEU A 564 1.61 30.30 34.72
N TYR A 565 1.96 31.57 34.50
CA TYR A 565 3.11 31.87 33.60
C TYR A 565 4.43 31.44 34.22
N ARG A 566 4.63 31.51 35.53
CA ARG A 566 5.81 30.94 36.19
C ARG A 566 5.88 29.43 36.06
N GLU A 567 4.78 28.73 36.34
CA GLU A 567 4.67 27.28 36.14
C GLU A 567 4.98 26.88 34.68
N LYS A 568 4.48 27.65 33.69
CA LYS A 568 4.76 27.43 32.29
C LYS A 568 6.26 27.54 31.95
N GLU A 569 6.94 28.54 32.51
CA GLU A 569 8.39 28.72 32.28
C GLU A 569 9.23 27.65 33.02
N GLU A 570 8.83 27.19 34.18
CA GLU A 570 9.45 26.08 34.90
C GLU A 570 9.37 24.77 34.07
N ILE A 571 8.20 24.47 33.52
CA ILE A 571 8.00 23.30 32.66
C ILE A 571 8.85 23.40 31.37
N LYS A 572 9.01 24.60 30.80
CA LYS A 572 9.87 24.82 29.62
C LYS A 572 11.36 24.72 29.96
N GLY A 573 11.76 25.21 31.15
CA GLY A 573 13.13 25.25 31.62
C GLY A 573 13.71 23.92 32.13
N GLY A 574 12.88 22.92 32.37
CA GLY A 574 13.20 21.61 32.96
C GLY A 574 14.15 20.69 32.18
N GLY A 575 15.09 21.26 31.43
CA GLY A 575 16.16 20.55 30.73
C GLY A 575 17.58 21.01 31.07
N ARG A 576 17.79 21.86 32.08
CA ARG A 576 19.10 22.34 32.50
C ARG A 576 19.28 22.35 34.03
N THR A 577 19.51 21.17 34.60
CA THR A 577 20.25 21.06 35.85
C THR A 577 21.58 20.37 35.52
N TYR A 578 22.51 21.14 34.95
CA TYR A 578 23.91 20.83 35.12
C TYR A 578 24.35 21.41 36.46
N GLY A 579 24.94 20.55 37.28
CA GLY A 579 25.47 20.85 38.57
C GLY A 579 26.30 22.12 38.63
N LYS A 580 26.08 22.90 39.67
CA LYS A 580 27.13 23.71 40.28
C LYS A 580 27.54 22.96 41.53
N GLY A 581 28.66 22.24 41.40
CA GLY A 581 29.44 21.87 42.57
C GLY A 581 30.14 23.10 43.12
N ILE A 582 30.13 23.23 44.37
CA ILE A 582 31.27 23.48 45.23
C ILE A 582 31.16 22.53 46.37
#